data_1478057d90b97c2afe0783f2578b3abf
#
_entry.id   1478057d90b97c2afe0783f2578b3abf
#
_cell.length_a   1.000
_cell.length_b   1.000
_cell.length_c   1.000
_cell.angle_alpha   90.00
_cell.angle_beta   90.00
_cell.angle_gamma   90.00
#
_symmetry.space_group_name_H-M   'P 1'
#
loop_
_entity.id
_entity.type
_entity.pdbx_description
1 polymer ?
#
loop_
_entity_poly.entity_id
_entity_poly.type
_entity_poly.pdbx_seq_one_letter_code
_entity_poly.pdbx_strand_id
1 'polypeptide(L)'
;MNNKATLQINGQSYLLTFGLKFLELLNSKYTLAIDGLAVGAGLVTVWTELKMQNPVMIRDMILFATANNVNRPSEDEVEAYIFEQLEDEEKAVALFSQFGDFLTLAPGARRFIKSAEEATQASQPEKAPAKKATKKTASK
;
A
#
# COMPACT_ATOMS: atom_id res chain seq x y z
N MET A 1 13.43 -15.60 -5.22
CA MET A 1 12.46 -14.50 -5.31
C MET A 1 13.15 -13.19 -5.03
N ASN A 2 12.94 -12.21 -5.87
CA ASN A 2 13.56 -10.89 -5.67
C ASN A 2 12.61 -9.99 -4.88
N ASN A 3 13.03 -9.59 -3.69
CA ASN A 3 12.23 -8.68 -2.87
C ASN A 3 12.91 -7.33 -2.71
N LYS A 4 13.75 -6.96 -3.66
CA LYS A 4 14.52 -5.72 -3.56
C LYS A 4 14.30 -4.84 -4.78
N ALA A 5 14.39 -3.54 -4.56
CA ALA A 5 14.29 -2.55 -5.62
C ALA A 5 15.20 -1.39 -5.27
N THR A 6 15.42 -0.51 -6.23
CA THR A 6 16.24 0.67 -6.02
C THR A 6 15.39 1.90 -6.27
N LEU A 7 15.54 2.91 -5.43
CA LEU A 7 14.81 4.16 -5.57
C LEU A 7 15.80 5.32 -5.47
N GLN A 8 15.64 6.30 -6.36
CA GLN A 8 16.47 7.49 -6.31
C GLN A 8 15.74 8.61 -5.61
N ILE A 9 16.40 9.18 -4.61
CA ILE A 9 15.87 10.30 -3.85
C ILE A 9 16.96 11.36 -3.81
N ASN A 10 16.67 12.52 -4.36
CA ASN A 10 17.61 13.64 -4.32
C ASN A 10 18.98 13.25 -4.91
N GLY A 11 18.96 12.53 -6.02
CA GLY A 11 20.18 12.13 -6.73
C GLY A 11 20.93 10.97 -6.12
N GLN A 12 20.43 10.39 -5.04
CA GLN A 12 21.10 9.28 -4.37
C GLN A 12 20.25 8.03 -4.48
N SER A 13 20.89 6.88 -4.73
CA SER A 13 20.19 5.61 -4.86
C SER A 13 20.09 4.93 -3.51
N TYR A 14 18.90 4.44 -3.19
CA TYR A 14 18.66 3.70 -1.97
C TYR A 14 18.11 2.32 -2.30
N LEU A 15 18.62 1.31 -1.61
CA LEU A 15 18.11 -0.05 -1.77
C LEU A 15 16.91 -0.24 -0.88
N LEU A 16 15.81 -0.66 -1.47
CA LEU A 16 14.58 -0.97 -0.74
C LEU A 16 14.45 -2.48 -0.63
N THR A 17 14.22 -2.97 0.58
CA THR A 17 14.05 -4.40 0.81
C THR A 17 12.65 -4.65 1.36
N PHE A 18 11.85 -5.40 0.61
CA PHE A 18 10.48 -5.70 0.96
C PHE A 18 10.39 -7.13 1.47
N GLY A 19 11.05 -7.39 2.61
CA GLY A 19 11.09 -8.71 3.22
C GLY A 19 10.25 -8.80 4.47
N LEU A 20 10.57 -9.77 5.32
CA LEU A 20 9.80 -9.98 6.54
C LEU A 20 9.92 -8.82 7.51
N LYS A 21 11.08 -8.17 7.57
CA LYS A 21 11.23 -7.01 8.44
C LYS A 21 10.31 -5.86 8.02
N PHE A 22 10.20 -5.65 6.70
CA PHE A 22 9.28 -4.67 6.16
C PHE A 22 7.85 -4.98 6.59
N LEU A 23 7.43 -6.24 6.45
CA LEU A 23 6.09 -6.65 6.86
C LEU A 23 5.88 -6.50 8.36
N GLU A 24 6.91 -6.84 9.14
CA GLU A 24 6.82 -6.73 10.59
C GLU A 24 6.56 -5.29 11.00
N LEU A 25 7.28 -4.35 10.39
CA LEU A 25 7.10 -2.94 10.71
C LEU A 25 5.73 -2.44 10.29
N LEU A 26 5.25 -2.86 9.11
CA LEU A 26 3.90 -2.51 8.69
C LEU A 26 2.86 -3.05 9.65
N ASN A 27 3.00 -4.31 10.04
CA ASN A 27 2.02 -4.94 10.92
C ASN A 27 2.04 -4.33 12.32
N SER A 28 3.19 -3.81 12.75
CA SER A 28 3.28 -3.14 14.04
C SER A 28 2.58 -1.79 14.02
N LYS A 29 2.66 -1.10 12.89
CA LYS A 29 2.05 0.22 12.79
C LYS A 29 0.55 0.14 12.49
N TYR A 30 0.14 -0.81 11.67
CA TYR A 30 -1.25 -0.92 11.22
C TYR A 30 -1.86 -2.20 11.76
N THR A 31 -2.78 -2.06 12.70
CA THR A 31 -3.41 -3.21 13.36
C THR A 31 -4.92 -3.10 13.24
N LEU A 32 -5.58 -4.24 13.35
CA LEU A 32 -7.03 -4.33 13.44
C LEU A 32 -7.38 -5.08 14.71
N ALA A 33 -8.51 -4.73 15.31
CA ALA A 33 -9.01 -5.45 16.47
C ALA A 33 -9.96 -6.55 16.00
N ILE A 34 -9.62 -7.78 16.32
CA ILE A 34 -10.47 -8.92 16.01
C ILE A 34 -10.66 -9.69 17.30
N ASP A 35 -11.93 -9.78 17.73
CA ASP A 35 -12.29 -10.45 18.99
C ASP A 35 -11.50 -9.90 20.18
N GLY A 36 -11.30 -8.57 20.19
CA GLY A 36 -10.60 -7.91 21.27
C GLY A 36 -9.09 -7.99 21.20
N LEU A 37 -8.54 -8.64 20.17
CA LEU A 37 -7.10 -8.77 20.02
C LEU A 37 -6.62 -7.90 18.87
N ALA A 38 -5.47 -7.27 19.07
CA ALA A 38 -4.84 -6.49 18.00
C ALA A 38 -4.05 -7.44 17.10
N VAL A 39 -4.37 -7.42 15.80
CA VAL A 39 -3.66 -8.26 14.83
C VAL A 39 -3.07 -7.36 13.75
N GLY A 40 -1.96 -7.80 13.16
CA GLY A 40 -1.30 -7.03 12.13
C GLY A 40 -2.14 -6.95 10.86
N ALA A 41 -2.23 -5.75 10.30
CA ALA A 41 -3.02 -5.50 9.11
C ALA A 41 -2.25 -4.67 8.10
N GLY A 42 -0.92 -4.87 8.04
CA GLY A 42 -0.07 -4.03 7.21
C GLY A 42 -0.37 -4.12 5.74
N LEU A 43 -0.47 -5.34 5.19
CA LEU A 43 -0.70 -5.49 3.75
C LEU A 43 -2.05 -4.94 3.32
N VAL A 44 -3.12 -5.26 4.08
CA VAL A 44 -4.43 -4.78 3.69
C VAL A 44 -4.51 -3.26 3.77
N THR A 45 -3.90 -2.68 4.79
CA THR A 45 -3.91 -1.23 4.96
C THR A 45 -3.15 -0.54 3.83
N VAL A 46 -1.92 -1.00 3.56
CA VAL A 46 -1.11 -0.34 2.53
C VAL A 46 -1.75 -0.52 1.16
N TRP A 47 -2.21 -1.74 0.83
CA TRP A 47 -2.85 -1.98 -0.45
C TRP A 47 -4.05 -1.08 -0.66
N THR A 48 -4.90 -0.97 0.36
CA THR A 48 -6.11 -0.14 0.29
C THR A 48 -5.76 1.34 0.14
N GLU A 49 -4.84 1.81 0.98
CA GLU A 49 -4.48 3.23 1.00
C GLU A 49 -3.72 3.65 -0.25
N LEU A 50 -2.95 2.74 -0.85
CA LEU A 50 -2.32 3.06 -2.13
C LEU A 50 -3.37 3.25 -3.22
N LYS A 51 -4.43 2.46 -3.22
CA LYS A 51 -5.52 2.64 -4.17
C LYS A 51 -6.24 3.97 -3.97
N MET A 52 -6.27 4.44 -2.74
CA MET A 52 -6.84 5.74 -2.41
C MET A 52 -5.84 6.88 -2.63
N GLN A 53 -4.64 6.55 -3.08
CA GLN A 53 -3.57 7.51 -3.35
C GLN A 53 -3.19 8.33 -2.13
N ASN A 54 -3.05 7.65 -0.99
CA ASN A 54 -2.63 8.28 0.26
C ASN A 54 -1.11 8.34 0.31
N PRO A 55 -0.51 9.54 0.24
CA PRO A 55 0.96 9.64 0.19
C PRO A 55 1.65 9.20 1.47
N VAL A 56 0.96 9.12 2.58
CA VAL A 56 1.55 8.62 3.82
C VAL A 56 2.07 7.19 3.62
N MET A 57 1.38 6.41 2.79
CA MET A 57 1.81 5.04 2.53
C MET A 57 3.13 5.00 1.77
N ILE A 58 3.34 5.95 0.87
CA ILE A 58 4.63 6.04 0.16
C ILE A 58 5.75 6.29 1.17
N ARG A 59 5.54 7.24 2.07
CA ARG A 59 6.53 7.54 3.11
C ARG A 59 6.85 6.30 3.94
N ASP A 60 5.80 5.64 4.44
CA ASP A 60 5.99 4.48 5.31
C ASP A 60 6.69 3.34 4.58
N MET A 61 6.34 3.12 3.32
CA MET A 61 6.99 2.06 2.56
C MET A 61 8.48 2.32 2.40
N ILE A 62 8.85 3.56 2.09
CA ILE A 62 10.27 3.90 1.94
C ILE A 62 11.01 3.72 3.26
N LEU A 63 10.46 4.27 4.34
CA LEU A 63 11.14 4.22 5.63
C LEU A 63 11.26 2.78 6.13
N PHE A 64 10.23 1.98 5.95
CA PHE A 64 10.28 0.60 6.44
C PHE A 64 11.14 -0.28 5.54
N ALA A 65 11.15 -0.02 4.24
CA ALA A 65 11.96 -0.81 3.31
C ALA A 65 13.45 -0.48 3.45
N THR A 66 13.81 0.64 4.07
CA THR A 66 15.21 1.02 4.30
C THR A 66 15.60 0.94 5.77
N ALA A 67 14.74 0.39 6.62
CA ALA A 67 14.93 0.46 8.06
C ALA A 67 16.24 -0.16 8.53
N ASN A 68 16.70 -1.22 7.88
CA ASN A 68 17.93 -1.90 8.26
C ASN A 68 19.16 -1.46 7.47
N ASN A 69 19.00 -0.46 6.61
CA ASN A 69 20.13 0.01 5.80
C ASN A 69 21.02 0.91 6.62
N VAL A 70 22.34 0.78 6.40
CA VAL A 70 23.28 1.74 6.97
C VAL A 70 23.04 3.11 6.34
N ASN A 71 22.88 3.13 5.03
CA ASN A 71 22.61 4.36 4.28
C ASN A 71 21.12 4.39 3.95
N ARG A 72 20.39 5.25 4.64
CA ARG A 72 18.95 5.37 4.42
C ARG A 72 18.56 6.83 4.44
N PRO A 73 17.46 7.17 3.74
CA PRO A 73 17.04 8.57 3.70
C PRO A 73 16.43 9.00 5.03
N SER A 74 16.55 10.27 5.34
CA SER A 74 15.86 10.83 6.48
C SER A 74 14.40 11.00 6.16
N GLU A 75 13.59 11.15 7.20
CA GLU A 75 12.17 11.38 7.01
C GLU A 75 11.94 12.66 6.19
N ASP A 76 12.72 13.72 6.47
CA ASP A 76 12.58 14.97 5.74
C ASP A 76 12.90 14.79 4.27
N GLU A 77 13.93 14.00 3.95
CA GLU A 77 14.28 13.74 2.55
C GLU A 77 13.18 12.99 1.84
N VAL A 78 12.57 12.03 2.53
CA VAL A 78 11.48 11.25 1.96
C VAL A 78 10.28 12.15 1.69
N GLU A 79 9.95 13.02 2.65
CA GLU A 79 8.81 13.92 2.46
C GLU A 79 9.03 14.90 1.32
N ALA A 80 10.25 15.44 1.22
CA ALA A 80 10.56 16.36 0.11
C ALA A 80 10.43 15.64 -1.24
N TYR A 81 10.89 14.40 -1.31
CA TYR A 81 10.77 13.60 -2.51
C TYR A 81 9.30 13.41 -2.90
N ILE A 82 8.46 13.08 -1.90
CA ILE A 82 7.03 12.85 -2.16
C ILE A 82 6.37 14.13 -2.66
N PHE A 83 6.64 15.26 -1.99
CA PHE A 83 6.07 16.54 -2.43
C PHE A 83 6.45 16.85 -3.86
N GLU A 84 7.70 16.59 -4.22
CA GLU A 84 8.16 16.85 -5.59
C GLU A 84 7.40 15.99 -6.60
N GLN A 85 7.19 14.71 -6.26
CA GLN A 85 6.46 13.82 -7.16
C GLN A 85 4.99 14.19 -7.29
N LEU A 86 4.42 14.77 -6.26
CA LEU A 86 3.00 15.10 -6.27
C LEU A 86 2.69 16.43 -6.95
N GLU A 87 3.71 17.21 -7.31
CA GLU A 87 3.49 18.47 -8.00
C GLU A 87 2.87 18.29 -9.39
N ASP A 88 3.13 17.16 -10.01
CA ASP A 88 2.67 16.88 -11.35
C ASP A 88 1.75 15.66 -11.31
N GLU A 89 0.60 15.78 -11.98
CA GLU A 89 -0.39 14.71 -11.93
C GLU A 89 0.14 13.41 -12.51
N GLU A 90 0.87 13.49 -13.63
CA GLU A 90 1.41 12.28 -14.24
C GLU A 90 2.43 11.62 -13.33
N LYS A 91 3.28 12.43 -12.68
CA LYS A 91 4.25 11.89 -11.76
C LYS A 91 3.57 11.26 -10.56
N ALA A 92 2.50 11.87 -10.07
CA ALA A 92 1.76 11.32 -8.93
C ALA A 92 1.16 9.96 -9.25
N VAL A 93 0.53 9.84 -10.41
CA VAL A 93 -0.05 8.56 -10.82
C VAL A 93 1.04 7.50 -10.95
N ALA A 94 2.16 7.87 -11.57
CA ALA A 94 3.27 6.95 -11.74
C ALA A 94 3.85 6.51 -10.41
N LEU A 95 3.91 7.42 -9.44
CA LEU A 95 4.43 7.12 -8.13
C LEU A 95 3.60 6.04 -7.42
N PHE A 96 2.28 6.20 -7.40
CA PHE A 96 1.42 5.23 -6.75
C PHE A 96 1.42 3.90 -7.48
N SER A 97 1.49 3.92 -8.81
CA SER A 97 1.62 2.70 -9.58
C SER A 97 2.92 1.96 -9.26
N GLN A 98 4.01 2.71 -9.17
CA GLN A 98 5.32 2.13 -8.86
C GLN A 98 5.32 1.48 -7.48
N PHE A 99 4.74 2.15 -6.50
CA PHE A 99 4.73 1.60 -5.14
C PHE A 99 3.75 0.45 -5.00
N GLY A 100 2.70 0.43 -5.81
CA GLY A 100 1.86 -0.76 -5.91
C GLY A 100 2.66 -1.96 -6.40
N ASP A 101 3.50 -1.75 -7.41
CA ASP A 101 4.36 -2.82 -7.90
C ASP A 101 5.39 -3.22 -6.85
N PHE A 102 5.96 -2.26 -6.13
CA PHE A 102 6.90 -2.58 -5.05
C PHE A 102 6.25 -3.46 -3.99
N LEU A 103 4.99 -3.18 -3.65
CA LEU A 103 4.30 -3.96 -2.64
C LEU A 103 4.23 -5.44 -3.01
N THR A 104 4.12 -5.74 -4.31
CA THR A 104 4.06 -7.13 -4.74
C THR A 104 5.36 -7.90 -4.49
N LEU A 105 6.45 -7.19 -4.18
CA LEU A 105 7.71 -7.84 -3.88
C LEU A 105 7.76 -8.41 -2.47
N ALA A 106 6.86 -7.98 -1.59
CA ALA A 106 6.82 -8.47 -0.22
C ALA A 106 6.30 -9.90 -0.17
N PRO A 107 6.79 -10.71 0.77
CA PRO A 107 6.34 -12.11 0.87
C PRO A 107 4.84 -12.18 1.11
N GLY A 108 4.16 -13.00 0.31
CA GLY A 108 2.73 -13.19 0.44
C GLY A 108 1.87 -12.11 -0.16
N ALA A 109 2.47 -11.00 -0.61
CA ALA A 109 1.68 -9.87 -1.11
C ALA A 109 0.89 -10.22 -2.36
N ARG A 110 1.50 -10.97 -3.29
CA ARG A 110 0.80 -11.32 -4.53
C ARG A 110 -0.43 -12.17 -4.27
N ARG A 111 -0.31 -13.14 -3.36
CA ARG A 111 -1.45 -13.98 -3.00
C ARG A 111 -2.54 -13.17 -2.34
N PHE A 112 -2.13 -12.27 -1.43
CA PHE A 112 -3.10 -11.41 -0.76
C PHE A 112 -3.83 -10.52 -1.74
N ILE A 113 -3.10 -9.87 -2.65
CA ILE A 113 -3.71 -8.94 -3.59
C ILE A 113 -4.65 -9.68 -4.54
N LYS A 114 -4.25 -10.86 -5.01
CA LYS A 114 -5.10 -11.65 -5.88
C LYS A 114 -6.40 -12.01 -5.17
N SER A 115 -6.31 -12.47 -3.93
CA SER A 115 -7.51 -12.82 -3.16
C SER A 115 -8.40 -11.61 -2.94
N ALA A 116 -7.80 -10.46 -2.64
CA ALA A 116 -8.58 -9.25 -2.40
C ALA A 116 -9.28 -8.78 -3.65
N GLU A 117 -8.61 -8.86 -4.80
CA GLU A 117 -9.23 -8.46 -6.07
C GLU A 117 -10.35 -9.41 -6.46
N GLU A 118 -10.17 -10.70 -6.24
CA GLU A 118 -11.22 -11.67 -6.53
C GLU A 118 -12.44 -11.44 -5.65
N ALA A 119 -12.21 -11.14 -4.38
CA ALA A 119 -13.32 -10.86 -3.47
C ALA A 119 -14.05 -9.59 -3.88
N THR A 120 -13.32 -8.58 -4.32
CA THR A 120 -13.93 -7.34 -4.77
C THR A 120 -14.78 -7.58 -6.02
N GLN A 121 -14.24 -8.34 -6.97
CA GLN A 121 -14.99 -8.65 -8.18
C GLN A 121 -16.22 -9.46 -7.89
N ALA A 122 -16.12 -10.40 -6.96
CA ALA A 122 -17.27 -11.23 -6.61
C ALA A 122 -18.39 -10.42 -5.98
N SER A 123 -18.07 -9.35 -5.28
CA SER A 123 -19.08 -8.54 -4.61
C SER A 123 -19.65 -7.44 -5.48
N GLN A 124 -18.99 -7.10 -6.58
CA GLN A 124 -19.44 -6.01 -7.42
C GLN A 124 -20.84 -6.18 -7.97
N PRO A 125 -21.22 -7.35 -8.48
CA PRO A 125 -22.57 -7.50 -9.03
C PRO A 125 -23.67 -7.20 -8.00
N GLU A 126 -23.40 -7.43 -6.77
CA GLU A 126 -24.38 -7.16 -5.73
C GLU A 126 -24.67 -5.68 -5.58
N LYS A 127 -23.70 -4.86 -5.87
CA LYS A 127 -23.89 -3.42 -5.78
C LYS A 127 -24.76 -2.90 -6.90
N ALA A 128 -24.60 -3.48 -8.08
CA ALA A 128 -25.29 -2.99 -9.25
C ALA A 128 -26.80 -3.08 -9.11
N PRO A 129 -27.35 -4.20 -8.66
CA PRO A 129 -28.79 -4.33 -8.55
C PRO A 129 -29.33 -3.60 -7.35
N ALA A 130 -28.50 -3.34 -6.50
CA ALA A 130 -28.97 -2.73 -5.29
C ALA A 130 -29.79 -1.56 -5.59
N LYS A 131 -30.00 -1.85 -6.26
CA LYS A 131 -30.66 -1.10 -6.37
C LYS A 131 -31.77 -1.59 -6.23
N LYS A 132 -31.71 -2.29 -6.12
CA LYS A 132 -32.45 -2.67 -5.90
C LYS A 132 -33.01 -2.54 -5.09
N ALA A 133 -32.93 -2.26 -5.21
CA ALA A 133 -33.33 -1.98 -4.40
C ALA A 133 -34.05 -1.74 -4.09
N THR A 134 -34.27 -1.60 -4.40
CA THR A 134 -34.76 -1.28 -3.90
C THR A 134 -35.44 -1.44 -3.91
N LYS A 135 -35.80 -1.53 -4.14
CA LYS A 135 -36.28 -1.55 -3.94
C LYS A 135 -36.81 -1.78 -3.64
N LYS A 136 -37.18 -1.85 -3.72
CA LYS A 136 -37.58 -1.90 -3.24
C LYS A 136 -38.10 -1.73 -2.86
N THR A 137 -38.26 -1.58 -3.06
CA THR A 137 -38.70 -1.27 -2.52
C THR A 137 -39.23 -1.12 -2.40
N ALA A 138 -39.61 -1.06 -2.65
CA ALA A 138 -40.16 -0.83 -2.35
C ALA A 138 -40.77 -0.91 -2.25
N SER A 139 -41.11 -1.03 -2.39
CA SER A 139 -41.69 -0.99 -2.01
C SER A 139 -42.12 -1.09 -1.75
N LYS A 140 -42.60 -1.12 -1.92
CA LYS A 140 -43.10 -1.15 -1.57
C LYS A 140 -43.30 -1.13 -1.33
#